data_6c5edf0732b5a19e0f34aaf070ad3033
#
_entry.id   6c5edf0732b5a19e0f34aaf070ad3033
#
_cell.length_a   1.000
_cell.length_b   1.000
_cell.length_c   1.000
_cell.angle_alpha   90.00
_cell.angle_beta   90.00
_cell.angle_gamma   90.00
#
_symmetry.space_group_name_H-M   'P 1'
#
loop_
_entity.id
_entity.type
_entity.pdbx_description
1 polymer ?
#
loop_
_entity_poly.entity_id
_entity_poly.type
_entity_poly.pdbx_seq_one_letter_code
_entity_poly.pdbx_strand_id
1 'polypeptide(L)' 'MYLSIGYDMAVRDSSIIGIFDMDNTTYSKRTVAFLNRAEKEGEIIPCDDLPKSYVLTAEYGLNRVHLTSLNAYTLEKRLK' A
#
# COMPACT_ATOMS: atom_id res chain seq x y z
N MET A 1 -1.98 17.23 0.82
CA MET A 1 -3.24 16.56 1.21
C MET A 1 -2.97 15.12 1.57
N TYR A 2 -3.74 14.57 2.48
CA TYR A 2 -3.54 13.20 2.96
C TYR A 2 -4.65 12.28 2.50
N LEU A 3 -4.28 11.06 2.16
CA LEU A 3 -5.23 9.99 1.83
C LEU A 3 -5.37 9.08 3.04
N SER A 4 -6.60 8.94 3.54
CA SER A 4 -6.88 7.99 4.62
C SER A 4 -6.92 6.58 4.05
N ILE A 5 -6.10 5.68 4.60
CA ILE A 5 -6.02 4.29 4.15
C ILE A 5 -6.45 3.30 5.22
N GLY A 6 -7.00 3.80 6.31
CA GLY A 6 -7.49 2.97 7.41
C GLY A 6 -7.94 3.83 8.56
N TYR A 7 -8.17 3.21 9.71
CA TYR A 7 -8.70 3.92 10.87
C TYR A 7 -7.80 5.05 11.35
N ASP A 8 -6.53 4.76 11.54
CA ASP A 8 -5.59 5.73 12.10
C ASP A 8 -4.42 6.01 11.18
N MET A 9 -4.52 5.60 9.93
CA MET A 9 -3.41 5.73 9.01
C MET A 9 -3.78 6.62 7.83
N ALA A 10 -2.96 7.63 7.60
CA ALA A 10 -3.09 8.48 6.43
C ALA A 10 -1.71 8.67 5.81
N VAL A 11 -1.67 8.73 4.48
CA VAL A 11 -0.43 8.97 3.76
C VAL A 11 -0.56 10.21 2.91
N ARG A 12 0.55 10.90 2.70
CA ARG A 12 0.56 12.08 1.85
C ARG A 12 0.37 11.66 0.40
N ASP A 13 -0.59 12.28 -0.28
CA ASP A 13 -0.90 11.90 -1.67
C ASP A 13 0.31 12.08 -2.59
N SER A 14 1.13 13.09 -2.35
CA SER A 14 2.33 13.33 -3.16
C SER A 14 3.40 12.25 -2.97
N SER A 15 3.30 11.44 -1.93
CA SER A 15 4.25 10.35 -1.67
C SER A 15 3.83 9.03 -2.31
N ILE A 16 2.60 8.95 -2.83
CA ILE A 16 2.06 7.71 -3.37
C ILE A 16 2.64 7.42 -4.75
N ILE A 17 3.27 6.26 -4.90
CA ILE A 17 3.76 5.79 -6.17
C ILE A 17 2.68 4.97 -6.88
N GLY A 18 1.94 4.19 -6.13
CA GLY A 18 0.87 3.37 -6.70
C GLY A 18 -0.01 2.75 -5.65
N ILE A 19 -1.19 2.32 -6.09
CA ILE A 19 -2.17 1.61 -5.29
C ILE A 19 -2.46 0.30 -6.00
N PHE A 20 -2.33 -0.82 -5.31
CA PHE A 20 -2.42 -2.15 -5.91
C PHE A 20 -3.44 -3.01 -5.17
N ASP A 21 -4.25 -3.72 -5.95
CA ASP A 21 -5.28 -4.60 -5.42
C ASP A 21 -4.69 -5.99 -5.20
N MET A 22 -4.74 -6.48 -3.97
CA MET A 22 -4.21 -7.80 -3.65
C MET A 22 -5.12 -8.93 -4.10
N ASP A 23 -6.42 -8.68 -4.22
CA ASP A 23 -7.37 -9.72 -4.59
C ASP A 23 -7.36 -10.03 -6.08
N ASN A 24 -7.13 -9.00 -6.91
CA ASN A 24 -7.18 -9.14 -8.36
C ASN A 24 -5.80 -9.18 -9.00
N THR A 25 -4.77 -8.99 -8.20
CA THR A 25 -3.41 -9.06 -8.73
C THR A 25 -3.08 -10.51 -9.01
N THR A 26 -2.80 -10.79 -10.26
CA THR A 26 -2.19 -12.06 -10.60
C THR A 26 -0.83 -12.06 -9.92
N TYR A 27 -0.64 -12.93 -8.95
CA TYR A 27 0.62 -12.97 -8.22
C TYR A 27 1.75 -13.41 -9.13
N SER A 28 2.32 -12.45 -9.84
CA SER A 28 3.52 -12.73 -10.60
C SER A 28 4.66 -12.99 -9.62
N LYS A 29 5.67 -13.73 -10.09
CA LYS A 29 6.85 -14.00 -9.27
C LYS A 29 7.51 -12.69 -8.83
N ARG A 30 7.42 -11.66 -9.67
CA ARG A 30 8.00 -10.36 -9.35
C ARG A 30 7.29 -9.69 -8.19
N THR A 31 5.95 -9.76 -8.16
CA THR A 31 5.17 -9.17 -7.08
C THR A 31 5.47 -9.86 -5.76
N VAL A 32 5.51 -11.20 -5.78
CA VAL A 32 5.82 -11.97 -4.57
C VAL A 32 7.23 -11.65 -4.08
N ALA A 33 8.19 -11.61 -4.99
CA ALA A 33 9.57 -11.29 -4.62
C ALA A 33 9.69 -9.88 -4.05
N PHE A 34 8.98 -8.92 -4.63
CA PHE A 34 8.97 -7.54 -4.14
C PHE A 34 8.43 -7.46 -2.71
N LEU A 35 7.30 -8.10 -2.46
CA LEU A 35 6.69 -8.07 -1.14
C LEU A 35 7.55 -8.79 -0.09
N ASN A 36 8.14 -9.92 -0.47
CA ASN A 36 9.03 -10.63 0.43
C ASN A 36 10.27 -9.81 0.80
N ARG A 37 10.82 -9.10 -0.18
CA ARG A 37 11.97 -8.24 0.08
C ARG A 37 11.59 -7.07 0.98
N ALA A 38 10.44 -6.46 0.72
CA ALA A 38 9.98 -5.35 1.54
C ALA A 38 9.74 -5.79 2.98
N GLU A 39 9.23 -7.00 3.17
CA GLU A 39 9.04 -7.55 4.52
C GLU A 39 10.37 -7.73 5.23
N LYS A 40 11.36 -8.28 4.53
CA LYS A 40 12.69 -8.47 5.11
C LYS A 40 13.35 -7.15 5.52
N GLU A 41 13.13 -6.11 4.74
CA GLU A 41 13.72 -4.80 4.99
C GLU A 41 12.90 -3.95 5.96
N GLY A 42 11.80 -4.49 6.47
CA GLY A 42 10.97 -3.77 7.41
C GLY A 42 10.19 -2.63 6.81
N GLU A 43 9.95 -2.67 5.52
CA GLU A 43 9.25 -1.60 4.80
C GLU A 43 7.73 -1.78 4.77
N ILE A 44 7.23 -2.91 5.25
CA ILE A 44 5.80 -3.19 5.25
C ILE A 44 5.17 -2.67 6.54
N ILE A 45 4.12 -1.88 6.39
CA ILE A 45 3.33 -1.39 7.51
C ILE A 45 2.00 -2.15 7.47
N PRO A 46 1.74 -3.03 8.45
CA PRO A 46 0.53 -3.85 8.44
C PRO A 46 -0.71 -3.06 8.80
N CYS A 47 -1.88 -3.63 8.49
CA CYS A 47 -3.16 -3.10 8.94
C CYS A 47 -3.77 -4.07 9.95
N ASP A 48 -4.81 -3.60 10.67
CA ASP A 48 -5.42 -4.41 11.73
C ASP A 48 -6.29 -5.53 11.19
N ASP A 49 -6.83 -5.35 9.99
CA ASP A 49 -7.70 -6.34 9.36
C ASP A 49 -7.00 -7.07 8.23
N LEU A 50 -7.70 -8.01 7.62
CA LEU A 50 -7.20 -8.73 6.46
C LEU A 50 -6.93 -7.73 5.33
N PRO A 51 -5.71 -7.66 4.80
CA PRO A 51 -5.41 -6.69 3.76
C PRO A 51 -6.06 -7.03 2.43
N LYS A 52 -6.61 -6.03 1.76
CA LYS A 52 -7.21 -6.16 0.44
C LYS A 52 -6.40 -5.46 -0.64
N SER A 53 -5.62 -4.47 -0.24
CA SER A 53 -4.78 -3.74 -1.18
C SER A 53 -3.55 -3.21 -0.46
N TYR A 54 -2.61 -2.69 -1.23
CA TYR A 54 -1.46 -2.02 -0.64
C TYR A 54 -1.14 -0.74 -1.40
N VAL A 55 -0.60 0.23 -0.67
CA VAL A 55 -0.19 1.52 -1.20
C VAL A 55 1.31 1.62 -1.09
N LEU A 56 1.96 1.82 -2.24
CA LEU A 56 3.40 1.99 -2.27
C LEU A 56 3.71 3.48 -2.20
N THR A 57 4.50 3.88 -1.22
CA THR A 57 4.90 5.27 -1.04
C THR A 57 6.41 5.42 -1.05
N ALA A 58 6.86 6.60 -1.43
CA ALA A 58 8.28 6.97 -1.36
C ALA A 58 8.35 8.38 -0.81
N GLU A 59 9.10 8.56 0.28
CA GLU A 59 9.24 9.85 0.93
C GLU A 59 10.61 9.93 1.58
N TYR A 60 11.33 11.01 1.32
CA TYR A 60 12.67 11.24 1.87
C TYR A 60 13.64 10.08 1.63
N GLY A 61 13.53 9.46 0.44
CA GLY A 61 14.40 8.35 0.10
C GLY A 61 14.00 7.01 0.71
N LEU A 62 12.90 6.97 1.45
CA LEU A 62 12.40 5.74 2.06
C LEU A 62 11.15 5.24 1.33
N ASN A 63 11.18 3.97 0.99
CA ASN A 63 10.03 3.30 0.38
C ASN A 63 9.28 2.53 1.46
N ARG A 64 7.95 2.60 1.41
CA ARG A 64 7.11 1.88 2.35
C ARG A 64 5.92 1.26 1.64
N VAL A 65 5.51 0.10 2.12
CA VAL A 65 4.34 -0.60 1.62
C VAL A 65 3.31 -0.60 2.74
N HIS A 66 2.23 0.16 2.54
CA HIS A 66 1.15 0.22 3.52
C HIS A 66 0.06 -0.75 3.14
N LEU A 67 -0.15 -1.76 3.96
CA LEU A 67 -1.25 -2.70 3.77
C LEU A 67 -2.54 -2.04 4.28
N THR A 68 -3.64 -2.29 3.58
CA THR A 68 -4.91 -1.69 3.97
C THR A 68 -6.06 -2.66 3.71
N SER A 69 -7.07 -2.62 4.56
CA SER A 69 -8.28 -3.42 4.40
C SER A 69 -9.26 -2.79 3.42
N LEU A 70 -9.01 -1.55 2.98
CA LEU A 70 -9.82 -0.90 1.96
C LEU A 70 -9.39 -1.41 0.59
N ASN A 71 -10.34 -1.54 -0.33
CA ASN A 71 -9.98 -1.99 -1.67
C ASN A 71 -9.39 -0.84 -2.49
N ALA A 72 -8.67 -1.21 -3.56
CA ALA A 72 -7.97 -0.24 -4.38
C ALA A 72 -8.92 0.79 -5.02
N TYR A 73 -10.10 0.35 -5.41
CA TYR A 73 -11.09 1.22 -6.02
C TYR A 73 -11.51 2.35 -5.06
N THR A 74 -11.76 2.00 -3.78
CA THR A 74 -12.11 2.99 -2.76
C THR A 74 -10.99 4.00 -2.57
N LEU A 75 -9.75 3.52 -2.52
CA LEU A 75 -8.59 4.39 -2.32
C LEU A 75 -8.42 5.33 -3.51
N GLU A 76 -8.55 4.83 -4.72
CA GLU A 76 -8.42 5.64 -5.91
C GLU A 76 -9.49 6.73 -5.97
N LYS A 77 -10.71 6.41 -5.53
CA LYS A 77 -11.77 7.41 -5.46
C LYS A 77 -11.45 8.53 -4.48
N ARG A 78 -10.83 8.19 -3.37
CA ARG A 78 -10.47 9.19 -2.35
C ARG A 78 -9.37 10.13 -2.82
N LEU A 79 -8.57 9.71 -3.79
CA LEU A 79 -7.51 10.56 -4.34
C LEU A 79 -8.05 11.67 -5.25
N LYS A 80 -9.24 11.51 -5.79
CA LYS A 80 -9.81 12.48 -6.72
C LYS A 80 -10.59 13.59 -6.03
#